data_99bf1067c3652a82dbb2ead0ee353fd1
#
_entry.id   99bf1067c3652a82dbb2ead0ee353fd1
#
_cell.length_a   1.000
_cell.length_b   1.000
_cell.length_c   1.000
_cell.angle_alpha   90.00
_cell.angle_beta   90.00
_cell.angle_gamma   90.00
#
_symmetry.space_group_name_H-M   'P 1'
#
loop_
_entity.id
_entity.type
_entity.pdbx_description
1 polymer ?
#
loop_
_entity_poly.entity_id
_entity_poly.type
_entity_poly.pdbx_seq_one_letter_code
_entity_poly.pdbx_strand_id
1 'polypeptide(L)'
;MYPNLYYLIKDLFGIELNALKLVNSFGFFVAMSFVASGYVLYLELKRKSALGEFTYTEEKEIIGAPATTGELLSAGFFGFIFGYKLIGAFIIADALSNTQAFILSLEGSMGAGILVAAIMVYLKWKEKDKVKLTKPETRTVQVWPQDRVGDIVLKAALWGFLGAKIFHNLENLEEFSRDPIGSLISFSGLTFFGGLILATIAIIYYLKKEKISVIHFADAMAPTMLFAYAAGRIGCQISGDGDWGIVNTNPKPFGWIPDWAWAYQYPHNVVNEGVAIPGCVGAYCNQLPLPVYPTALYEIIMMFILFAIMWSFRKKVTQPGILTGVYLIFAGSERFLIEKIRVNNKYDFLPFHPTQAELISVILIIFGLLFLIKSKTWFTKTSS
;
A
#
# COMPACT_ATOMS: atom_id res chain seq x y z
N MET A 1 -17.45 2.17 -12.21
CA MET A 1 -16.33 2.34 -11.27
C MET A 1 -16.65 3.39 -10.23
N TYR A 2 -15.90 3.41 -9.16
CA TYR A 2 -16.12 4.33 -8.05
C TYR A 2 -14.85 5.14 -7.79
N PRO A 3 -14.68 6.30 -8.45
CA PRO A 3 -13.48 7.13 -8.31
C PRO A 3 -13.20 7.60 -6.88
N ASN A 4 -14.28 7.82 -6.09
CA ASN A 4 -14.20 8.14 -4.67
C ASN A 4 -15.28 7.42 -3.86
N LEU A 5 -15.15 7.40 -2.55
CA LEU A 5 -16.06 6.68 -1.66
C LEU A 5 -17.50 7.22 -1.68
N TYR A 6 -17.73 8.46 -2.11
CA TYR A 6 -19.07 9.01 -2.26
C TYR A 6 -19.91 8.17 -3.23
N TYR A 7 -19.37 7.89 -4.43
CA TYR A 7 -20.09 7.09 -5.42
C TYR A 7 -20.29 5.64 -4.97
N LEU A 8 -19.29 5.05 -4.29
CA LEU A 8 -19.40 3.69 -3.76
C LEU A 8 -20.50 3.58 -2.69
N ILE A 9 -20.52 4.48 -1.71
CA ILE A 9 -21.50 4.45 -0.61
C ILE A 9 -22.90 4.83 -1.09
N LYS A 10 -23.00 5.79 -2.02
CA LYS A 10 -24.27 6.17 -2.64
C LYS A 10 -24.90 4.98 -3.39
N ASP A 11 -24.11 4.25 -4.17
CA ASP A 11 -24.63 3.12 -4.98
C ASP A 11 -24.99 1.91 -4.11
N LEU A 12 -24.17 1.58 -3.10
CA LEU A 12 -24.40 0.41 -2.24
C LEU A 12 -25.47 0.62 -1.16
N PHE A 13 -25.57 1.84 -0.61
CA PHE A 13 -26.39 2.11 0.58
C PHE A 13 -27.42 3.22 0.37
N GLY A 14 -27.41 3.92 -0.76
CA GLY A 14 -28.28 5.07 -1.02
C GLY A 14 -27.94 6.31 -0.18
N ILE A 15 -26.79 6.34 0.48
CA ILE A 15 -26.40 7.42 1.40
C ILE A 15 -25.54 8.45 0.66
N GLU A 16 -25.96 9.71 0.66
CA GLU A 16 -25.25 10.81 0.03
C GLU A 16 -24.45 11.62 1.07
N LEU A 17 -23.20 11.27 1.28
CA LEU A 17 -22.28 12.00 2.16
C LEU A 17 -21.22 12.71 1.32
N ASN A 18 -21.41 14.02 1.08
CA ASN A 18 -20.47 14.83 0.27
C ASN A 18 -19.03 14.80 0.79
N ALA A 19 -18.83 14.62 2.10
CA ALA A 19 -17.53 14.41 2.72
C ALA A 19 -16.70 13.32 2.05
N LEU A 20 -17.35 12.26 1.58
CA LEU A 20 -16.68 11.12 0.97
C LEU A 20 -16.11 11.40 -0.42
N LYS A 21 -16.44 12.54 -1.04
CA LYS A 21 -15.79 13.02 -2.29
C LYS A 21 -14.32 13.33 -2.08
N LEU A 22 -13.91 13.68 -0.86
CA LEU A 22 -12.51 13.89 -0.48
C LEU A 22 -11.68 12.61 -0.47
N VAL A 23 -12.33 11.47 -0.33
CA VAL A 23 -11.65 10.19 -0.15
C VAL A 23 -11.64 9.44 -1.48
N ASN A 24 -10.51 9.52 -2.18
CA ASN A 24 -10.26 8.73 -3.38
C ASN A 24 -10.33 7.23 -3.04
N SER A 25 -11.07 6.44 -3.83
CA SER A 25 -11.26 5.01 -3.57
C SER A 25 -9.95 4.24 -3.63
N PHE A 26 -9.10 4.50 -4.63
CA PHE A 26 -7.79 3.86 -4.73
C PHE A 26 -6.97 4.07 -3.46
N GLY A 27 -6.77 5.33 -3.06
CA GLY A 27 -5.99 5.69 -1.87
C GLY A 27 -6.56 5.08 -0.59
N PHE A 28 -7.89 5.04 -0.45
CA PHE A 28 -8.55 4.42 0.70
C PHE A 28 -8.26 2.92 0.79
N PHE A 29 -8.45 2.16 -0.29
CA PHE A 29 -8.20 0.71 -0.27
C PHE A 29 -6.72 0.38 -0.11
N VAL A 30 -5.81 1.19 -0.67
CA VAL A 30 -4.37 1.06 -0.43
C VAL A 30 -4.04 1.29 1.04
N ALA A 31 -4.55 2.35 1.67
CA ALA A 31 -4.36 2.60 3.10
C ALA A 31 -4.92 1.46 3.96
N MET A 32 -6.12 0.97 3.64
CA MET A 32 -6.71 -0.18 4.33
C MET A 32 -5.89 -1.46 4.13
N SER A 33 -5.27 -1.65 2.97
CA SER A 33 -4.38 -2.78 2.73
C SER A 33 -3.14 -2.75 3.62
N PHE A 34 -2.56 -1.58 3.86
CA PHE A 34 -1.45 -1.42 4.81
C PHE A 34 -1.87 -1.78 6.24
N VAL A 35 -3.02 -1.30 6.69
CA VAL A 35 -3.54 -1.62 8.04
C VAL A 35 -3.81 -3.12 8.20
N ALA A 36 -4.55 -3.70 7.25
CA ALA A 36 -4.91 -5.12 7.29
C ALA A 36 -3.67 -6.03 7.17
N SER A 37 -2.73 -5.67 6.29
CA SER A 37 -1.47 -6.41 6.13
C SER A 37 -0.58 -6.27 7.37
N GLY A 38 -0.56 -5.10 8.00
CA GLY A 38 0.10 -4.90 9.29
C GLY A 38 -0.45 -5.85 10.35
N TYR A 39 -1.76 -6.05 10.38
CA TYR A 39 -2.37 -7.02 11.31
C TYR A 39 -1.98 -8.48 10.97
N VAL A 40 -1.95 -8.86 9.69
CA VAL A 40 -1.47 -10.18 9.27
C VAL A 40 0.00 -10.39 9.67
N LEU A 41 0.85 -9.37 9.47
CA LEU A 41 2.24 -9.40 9.90
C LEU A 41 2.37 -9.52 11.43
N TYR A 42 1.58 -8.76 12.19
CA TYR A 42 1.54 -8.85 13.64
C TYR A 42 1.25 -10.28 14.12
N LEU A 43 0.22 -10.92 13.54
CA LEU A 43 -0.13 -12.30 13.88
C LEU A 43 1.01 -13.29 13.59
N GLU A 44 1.70 -13.12 12.46
CA GLU A 44 2.79 -14.02 12.07
C GLU A 44 4.06 -13.78 12.88
N LEU A 45 4.42 -12.55 13.16
CA LEU A 45 5.54 -12.21 14.05
C LEU A 45 5.28 -12.71 15.46
N LYS A 46 4.07 -12.52 16.00
CA LYS A 46 3.68 -13.03 17.32
C LYS A 46 3.79 -14.56 17.40
N ARG A 47 3.35 -15.27 16.35
CA ARG A 47 3.48 -16.72 16.26
C ARG A 47 4.95 -17.17 16.27
N LYS A 48 5.79 -16.51 15.44
CA LYS A 48 7.22 -16.82 15.33
C LYS A 48 7.99 -16.49 16.62
N SER A 49 7.64 -15.40 17.30
CA SER A 49 8.18 -15.07 18.61
C SER A 49 7.83 -16.14 19.66
N ALA A 50 6.60 -16.64 19.65
CA ALA A 50 6.19 -17.74 20.55
C ALA A 50 6.92 -19.07 20.26
N LEU A 51 7.43 -19.26 19.05
CA LEU A 51 8.26 -20.43 18.68
C LEU A 51 9.75 -20.24 19.00
N GLY A 52 10.15 -19.06 19.54
CA GLY A 52 11.53 -18.75 19.85
C GLY A 52 12.38 -18.34 18.62
N GLU A 53 11.76 -18.08 17.45
CA GLU A 53 12.47 -17.63 16.26
C GLU A 53 12.91 -16.16 16.36
N PHE A 54 12.34 -15.40 17.30
CA PHE A 54 12.72 -14.04 17.62
C PHE A 54 12.93 -13.87 19.11
N THR A 55 13.81 -12.94 19.47
CA THR A 55 14.05 -12.49 20.83
C THR A 55 13.51 -11.06 21.01
N TYR A 56 13.19 -10.70 22.24
CA TYR A 56 12.84 -9.32 22.58
C TYR A 56 14.09 -8.46 22.75
N THR A 57 13.94 -7.16 22.58
CA THR A 57 14.93 -6.16 22.97
C THR A 57 14.44 -5.43 24.22
N GLU A 58 15.39 -5.10 25.12
CA GLU A 58 15.06 -4.31 26.29
C GLU A 58 15.23 -2.81 25.98
N GLU A 59 14.15 -2.06 26.17
CA GLU A 59 14.13 -0.60 26.00
C GLU A 59 13.76 0.09 27.31
N LYS A 60 14.41 1.23 27.55
CA LYS A 60 14.08 2.08 28.71
C LYS A 60 12.98 3.05 28.30
N GLU A 61 11.80 2.90 28.90
CA GLU A 61 10.67 3.80 28.72
C GLU A 61 10.50 4.69 29.95
N ILE A 62 10.33 5.98 29.74
CA ILE A 62 10.02 6.93 30.82
C ILE A 62 8.51 7.00 30.98
N ILE A 63 8.01 6.41 32.05
CA ILE A 63 6.59 6.38 32.38
C ILE A 63 6.26 7.56 33.30
N GLY A 64 5.09 8.17 33.08
CA GLY A 64 4.61 9.28 33.91
C GLY A 64 5.25 10.63 33.63
N ALA A 65 6.00 10.76 32.53
CA ALA A 65 6.52 12.06 32.09
C ALA A 65 5.38 12.95 31.57
N PRO A 66 5.43 14.27 31.84
CA PRO A 66 4.49 15.23 31.25
C PRO A 66 4.70 15.28 29.71
N ALA A 67 3.71 15.81 29.00
CA ALA A 67 3.84 16.06 27.57
C ALA A 67 5.06 16.95 27.28
N THR A 68 5.93 16.51 26.39
CA THR A 68 7.07 17.33 25.96
C THR A 68 6.61 18.43 25.00
N THR A 69 7.36 19.53 24.91
CA THR A 69 7.10 20.61 23.95
C THR A 69 7.05 20.08 22.51
N GLY A 70 7.95 19.13 22.17
CA GLY A 70 7.97 18.50 20.85
C GLY A 70 6.71 17.71 20.52
N GLU A 71 6.18 16.94 21.48
CA GLU A 71 4.90 16.21 21.32
C GLU A 71 3.72 17.16 21.12
N LEU A 72 3.68 18.26 21.88
CA LEU A 72 2.61 19.27 21.74
C LEU A 72 2.71 20.05 20.43
N LEU A 73 3.92 20.43 20.01
CA LEU A 73 4.13 21.11 18.74
C LEU A 73 3.79 20.20 17.54
N SER A 74 4.17 18.93 17.60
CA SER A 74 3.81 17.98 16.53
C SER A 74 2.31 17.74 16.46
N ALA A 75 1.64 17.57 17.60
CA ALA A 75 0.18 17.44 17.66
C ALA A 75 -0.52 18.69 17.10
N GLY A 76 -0.02 19.89 17.44
CA GLY A 76 -0.52 21.16 16.91
C GLY A 76 -0.31 21.30 15.40
N PHE A 77 0.88 20.95 14.91
CA PHE A 77 1.21 21.02 13.50
C PHE A 77 0.34 20.09 12.63
N PHE A 78 0.23 18.83 13.01
CA PHE A 78 -0.64 17.89 12.29
C PHE A 78 -2.11 18.24 12.42
N GLY A 79 -2.54 18.68 13.61
CA GLY A 79 -3.89 19.19 13.85
C GLY A 79 -4.22 20.40 12.96
N PHE A 80 -3.27 21.34 12.83
CA PHE A 80 -3.41 22.49 11.95
C PHE A 80 -3.58 22.08 10.49
N ILE A 81 -2.69 21.25 9.96
CA ILE A 81 -2.78 20.78 8.56
C ILE A 81 -4.11 20.08 8.32
N PHE A 82 -4.51 19.19 9.24
CA PHE A 82 -5.76 18.46 9.14
C PHE A 82 -6.97 19.40 9.12
N GLY A 83 -7.05 20.33 10.05
CA GLY A 83 -8.13 21.31 10.11
C GLY A 83 -8.12 22.25 8.91
N TYR A 84 -6.95 22.78 8.54
CA TYR A 84 -6.76 23.70 7.45
C TYR A 84 -7.24 23.13 6.11
N LYS A 85 -6.87 21.85 5.81
CA LYS A 85 -7.19 21.17 4.56
C LYS A 85 -8.51 20.39 4.62
N LEU A 86 -8.64 19.43 5.54
CA LEU A 86 -9.81 18.54 5.53
C LEU A 86 -11.09 19.26 5.96
N ILE A 87 -11.06 20.01 7.07
CA ILE A 87 -12.22 20.79 7.46
C ILE A 87 -12.41 21.98 6.52
N GLY A 88 -11.31 22.61 6.07
CA GLY A 88 -11.33 23.69 5.10
C GLY A 88 -12.02 23.33 3.78
N ALA A 89 -11.90 22.09 3.33
CA ALA A 89 -12.56 21.61 2.12
C ALA A 89 -14.10 21.64 2.17
N PHE A 90 -14.69 21.65 3.36
CA PHE A 90 -16.14 21.82 3.54
C PHE A 90 -16.57 23.27 3.66
N ILE A 91 -15.64 24.18 3.92
CA ILE A 91 -15.90 25.60 4.14
C ILE A 91 -15.67 26.39 2.84
N ILE A 92 -14.70 25.97 2.03
CA ILE A 92 -14.30 26.65 0.80
C ILE A 92 -15.15 26.15 -0.36
N ALA A 93 -15.79 27.07 -1.06
CA ALA A 93 -16.57 26.75 -2.25
C ALA A 93 -15.69 26.05 -3.30
N ASP A 94 -16.27 25.08 -3.99
CA ASP A 94 -15.62 24.29 -5.06
C ASP A 94 -14.41 23.43 -4.67
N ALA A 95 -13.94 23.44 -3.41
CA ALA A 95 -12.86 22.57 -2.96
C ALA A 95 -13.15 21.07 -3.20
N LEU A 96 -14.42 20.67 -3.13
CA LEU A 96 -14.87 19.31 -3.38
C LEU A 96 -15.02 18.97 -4.86
N SER A 97 -15.02 19.94 -5.76
CA SER A 97 -15.11 19.72 -7.22
C SER A 97 -13.79 19.22 -7.80
N ASN A 98 -12.66 19.71 -7.28
CA ASN A 98 -11.32 19.24 -7.61
C ASN A 98 -10.47 19.08 -6.35
N THR A 99 -10.74 18.01 -5.62
CA THR A 99 -10.11 17.72 -4.33
C THR A 99 -8.59 17.63 -4.39
N GLN A 100 -8.05 17.07 -5.47
CA GLN A 100 -6.59 16.93 -5.63
C GLN A 100 -5.91 18.29 -5.76
N ALA A 101 -6.43 19.16 -6.62
CA ALA A 101 -5.91 20.51 -6.78
C ALA A 101 -6.03 21.30 -5.47
N PHE A 102 -7.16 21.18 -4.74
CA PHE A 102 -7.34 21.83 -3.46
C PHE A 102 -6.34 21.35 -2.40
N ILE A 103 -6.10 20.04 -2.27
CA ILE A 103 -5.15 19.51 -1.30
C ILE A 103 -3.73 20.02 -1.57
N LEU A 104 -3.34 20.15 -2.83
CA LEU A 104 -2.02 20.63 -3.26
C LEU A 104 -1.90 22.16 -3.29
N SER A 105 -3.01 22.90 -3.31
CA SER A 105 -3.02 24.36 -3.29
C SER A 105 -2.59 24.92 -1.94
N LEU A 106 -2.39 26.22 -1.84
CA LEU A 106 -2.20 26.93 -0.57
C LEU A 106 -3.54 27.33 0.07
N GLU A 107 -4.67 27.04 -0.56
CA GLU A 107 -6.00 27.34 -0.04
C GLU A 107 -6.35 26.45 1.14
N GLY A 108 -7.07 26.97 2.11
CA GLY A 108 -7.52 26.26 3.30
C GLY A 108 -8.16 27.20 4.31
N SER A 109 -8.77 26.66 5.36
CA SER A 109 -9.42 27.45 6.40
C SER A 109 -8.49 27.65 7.60
N MET A 110 -7.93 28.86 7.74
CA MET A 110 -7.09 29.20 8.90
C MET A 110 -7.81 29.00 10.25
N GLY A 111 -9.10 29.40 10.32
CA GLY A 111 -9.90 29.22 11.53
C GLY A 111 -10.06 27.75 11.93
N ALA A 112 -10.38 26.88 10.95
CA ALA A 112 -10.47 25.44 11.19
C ALA A 112 -9.10 24.85 11.55
N GLY A 113 -8.02 25.26 10.89
CA GLY A 113 -6.67 24.85 11.22
C GLY A 113 -6.29 25.13 12.66
N ILE A 114 -6.48 26.38 13.12
CA ILE A 114 -6.16 26.80 14.49
C ILE A 114 -7.04 26.05 15.51
N LEU A 115 -8.34 25.90 15.23
CA LEU A 115 -9.26 25.20 16.13
C LEU A 115 -8.85 23.73 16.32
N VAL A 116 -8.59 23.01 15.23
CA VAL A 116 -8.20 21.59 15.31
C VAL A 116 -6.81 21.43 15.94
N ALA A 117 -5.87 22.33 15.65
CA ALA A 117 -4.58 22.37 16.32
C ALA A 117 -4.73 22.48 17.84
N ALA A 118 -5.54 23.43 18.32
CA ALA A 118 -5.79 23.61 19.74
C ALA A 118 -6.43 22.37 20.39
N ILE A 119 -7.40 21.75 19.71
CA ILE A 119 -8.03 20.50 20.17
C ILE A 119 -7.00 19.38 20.26
N MET A 120 -6.15 19.17 19.24
CA MET A 120 -5.16 18.08 19.24
C MET A 120 -4.08 18.29 20.30
N VAL A 121 -3.62 19.53 20.51
CA VAL A 121 -2.69 19.88 21.58
C VAL A 121 -3.33 19.60 22.95
N TYR A 122 -4.58 20.02 23.16
CA TYR A 122 -5.31 19.77 24.40
C TYR A 122 -5.50 18.27 24.67
N LEU A 123 -5.89 17.50 23.64
CA LEU A 123 -6.07 16.04 23.78
C LEU A 123 -4.74 15.36 24.13
N LYS A 124 -3.64 15.75 23.47
CA LYS A 124 -2.31 15.20 23.76
C LYS A 124 -1.82 15.56 25.16
N TRP A 125 -2.03 16.80 25.57
CA TRP A 125 -1.71 17.23 26.93
C TRP A 125 -2.53 16.44 27.96
N LYS A 126 -3.85 16.30 27.77
CA LYS A 126 -4.75 15.57 28.66
C LYS A 126 -4.44 14.07 28.75
N GLU A 127 -4.05 13.46 27.62
CA GLU A 127 -3.59 12.06 27.56
C GLU A 127 -2.39 11.85 28.49
N LYS A 128 -1.38 12.71 28.36
CA LYS A 128 -0.16 12.63 29.18
C LYS A 128 -0.40 13.00 30.65
N ASP A 129 -1.26 13.99 30.91
CA ASP A 129 -1.59 14.42 32.29
C ASP A 129 -2.31 13.33 33.08
N LYS A 130 -3.15 12.52 32.42
CA LYS A 130 -3.84 11.38 33.07
C LYS A 130 -2.88 10.31 33.60
N VAL A 131 -1.73 10.12 32.98
CA VAL A 131 -0.73 9.10 33.35
C VAL A 131 0.48 9.70 34.04
N LYS A 132 0.48 11.02 34.31
CA LYS A 132 1.58 11.75 34.92
C LYS A 132 1.82 11.28 36.33
N LEU A 133 3.05 10.94 36.64
CA LEU A 133 3.52 10.62 37.98
C LEU A 133 4.19 11.83 38.63
N THR A 134 4.21 11.87 39.97
CA THR A 134 4.91 12.91 40.73
C THR A 134 6.42 12.95 40.40
N LYS A 135 6.99 11.79 40.15
CA LYS A 135 8.36 11.62 39.59
C LYS A 135 8.27 10.62 38.45
N PRO A 136 8.73 10.99 37.23
CA PRO A 136 8.82 10.06 36.13
C PRO A 136 9.73 8.87 36.47
N GLU A 137 9.26 7.68 36.20
CA GLU A 137 10.01 6.43 36.44
C GLU A 137 10.54 5.86 35.13
N THR A 138 11.80 5.44 35.14
CA THR A 138 12.36 4.70 34.01
C THR A 138 12.11 3.22 34.23
N ARG A 139 11.31 2.59 33.37
CA ARG A 139 11.08 1.15 33.35
C ARG A 139 11.73 0.50 32.15
N THR A 140 12.31 -0.67 32.38
CA THR A 140 12.77 -1.51 31.29
C THR A 140 11.58 -2.33 30.79
N VAL A 141 11.23 -2.16 29.52
CA VAL A 141 10.15 -2.89 28.85
C VAL A 141 10.74 -3.85 27.83
N GLN A 142 10.14 -5.02 27.70
CA GLN A 142 10.50 -5.98 26.67
C GLN A 142 9.72 -5.67 25.41
N VAL A 143 10.42 -5.31 24.35
CA VAL A 143 9.83 -4.97 23.04
C VAL A 143 10.07 -6.12 22.08
N TRP A 144 9.01 -6.75 21.63
CA TRP A 144 9.05 -7.86 20.68
C TRP A 144 8.93 -7.35 19.23
N PRO A 145 9.34 -8.11 18.21
CA PRO A 145 9.18 -7.71 16.81
C PRO A 145 7.74 -7.37 16.40
N GLN A 146 6.73 -8.05 16.98
CA GLN A 146 5.33 -7.73 16.70
C GLN A 146 4.90 -6.36 17.23
N ASP A 147 5.54 -5.84 18.29
CA ASP A 147 5.23 -4.52 18.85
C ASP A 147 5.73 -3.38 17.95
N ARG A 148 6.66 -3.70 17.02
CA ARG A 148 7.25 -2.78 16.06
C ARG A 148 6.53 -2.75 14.70
N VAL A 149 5.43 -3.48 14.54
CA VAL A 149 4.69 -3.54 13.26
C VAL A 149 4.23 -2.16 12.81
N GLY A 150 3.78 -1.30 13.72
CA GLY A 150 3.40 0.08 13.39
C GLY A 150 4.55 0.87 12.74
N ASP A 151 5.75 0.79 13.33
CA ASP A 151 6.95 1.43 12.79
C ASP A 151 7.36 0.86 11.43
N ILE A 152 7.27 -0.46 11.28
CA ILE A 152 7.60 -1.17 10.04
C ILE A 152 6.66 -0.71 8.92
N VAL A 153 5.35 -0.72 9.18
CA VAL A 153 4.32 -0.30 8.20
C VAL A 153 4.50 1.16 7.83
N LEU A 154 4.72 2.05 8.81
CA LEU A 154 4.96 3.47 8.56
C LEU A 154 6.21 3.70 7.72
N LYS A 155 7.31 3.03 8.05
CA LYS A 155 8.57 3.12 7.28
C LYS A 155 8.40 2.57 5.87
N ALA A 156 7.70 1.43 5.71
CA ALA A 156 7.40 0.87 4.40
C ALA A 156 6.58 1.83 3.54
N ALA A 157 5.55 2.46 4.11
CA ALA A 157 4.71 3.43 3.40
C ALA A 157 5.51 4.69 3.01
N LEU A 158 6.27 5.28 3.94
CA LEU A 158 7.04 6.50 3.69
C LEU A 158 8.15 6.27 2.65
N TRP A 159 9.00 5.26 2.86
CA TRP A 159 10.10 4.98 1.95
C TRP A 159 9.62 4.39 0.62
N GLY A 160 8.49 3.66 0.65
CA GLY A 160 7.81 3.20 -0.56
C GLY A 160 7.33 4.36 -1.42
N PHE A 161 6.63 5.33 -0.83
CA PHE A 161 6.18 6.52 -1.54
C PHE A 161 7.35 7.36 -2.08
N LEU A 162 8.35 7.64 -1.25
CA LEU A 162 9.55 8.38 -1.66
C LEU A 162 10.29 7.66 -2.79
N GLY A 163 10.46 6.35 -2.68
CA GLY A 163 11.12 5.55 -3.71
C GLY A 163 10.36 5.56 -5.03
N ALA A 164 9.04 5.37 -4.99
CA ALA A 164 8.21 5.41 -6.18
C ALA A 164 8.32 6.77 -6.90
N LYS A 165 8.37 7.86 -6.12
CA LYS A 165 8.48 9.23 -6.66
C LYS A 165 9.86 9.53 -7.24
N ILE A 166 10.92 9.16 -6.52
CA ILE A 166 12.31 9.37 -6.96
C ILE A 166 12.56 8.62 -8.28
N PHE A 167 12.18 7.34 -8.34
CA PHE A 167 12.43 6.52 -9.54
C PHE A 167 11.58 6.99 -10.72
N HIS A 168 10.33 7.39 -10.50
CA HIS A 168 9.53 7.99 -11.57
C HIS A 168 10.23 9.21 -12.19
N ASN A 169 10.72 10.12 -11.36
CA ASN A 169 11.41 11.32 -11.85
C ASN A 169 12.75 10.98 -12.54
N LEU A 170 13.44 9.92 -12.11
CA LEU A 170 14.65 9.43 -12.79
C LEU A 170 14.35 8.79 -14.15
N GLU A 171 13.20 8.13 -14.29
CA GLU A 171 12.75 7.54 -15.55
C GLU A 171 12.23 8.61 -16.53
N ASN A 172 11.75 9.76 -16.02
CA ASN A 172 11.13 10.83 -16.80
C ASN A 172 11.86 12.18 -16.61
N LEU A 173 13.19 12.19 -16.85
CA LEU A 173 14.04 13.37 -16.63
C LEU A 173 13.63 14.61 -17.43
N GLU A 174 13.06 14.44 -18.62
CA GLU A 174 12.57 15.57 -19.42
C GLU A 174 11.37 16.26 -18.76
N GLU A 175 10.42 15.50 -18.27
CA GLU A 175 9.24 16.04 -17.55
C GLU A 175 9.70 16.70 -16.24
N PHE A 176 10.56 16.01 -15.49
CA PHE A 176 11.13 16.53 -14.25
C PHE A 176 11.90 17.84 -14.47
N SER A 177 12.69 17.96 -15.54
CA SER A 177 13.45 19.17 -15.81
C SER A 177 12.58 20.40 -16.18
N ARG A 178 11.37 20.17 -16.73
CA ARG A 178 10.41 21.22 -17.08
C ARG A 178 9.71 21.81 -15.86
N ASP A 179 9.30 20.95 -14.92
CA ASP A 179 8.64 21.36 -13.67
C ASP A 179 9.06 20.44 -12.51
N PRO A 180 10.24 20.68 -11.88
CA PRO A 180 10.74 19.85 -10.78
C PRO A 180 9.83 19.88 -9.56
N ILE A 181 9.25 21.03 -9.21
CA ILE A 181 8.42 21.16 -8.00
C ILE A 181 7.08 20.48 -8.22
N GLY A 182 6.41 20.72 -9.35
CA GLY A 182 5.15 20.06 -9.69
C GLY A 182 5.31 18.54 -9.78
N SER A 183 6.38 18.07 -10.40
CA SER A 183 6.68 16.62 -10.48
C SER A 183 6.90 15.99 -9.11
N LEU A 184 7.54 16.65 -8.15
CA LEU A 184 7.74 16.13 -6.80
C LEU A 184 6.47 16.13 -5.96
N ILE A 185 5.61 17.13 -6.11
CA ILE A 185 4.41 17.32 -5.28
C ILE A 185 3.20 16.55 -5.84
N SER A 186 3.15 16.30 -7.17
CA SER A 186 2.00 15.63 -7.80
C SER A 186 1.72 14.25 -7.18
N PHE A 187 0.45 13.87 -7.10
CA PHE A 187 0.04 12.51 -6.68
C PHE A 187 0.11 11.48 -7.82
N SER A 188 0.33 11.91 -9.05
CA SER A 188 0.60 11.06 -10.21
C SER A 188 2.09 10.77 -10.37
N GLY A 189 2.43 9.83 -11.22
CA GLY A 189 3.82 9.47 -11.50
C GLY A 189 4.49 8.77 -10.33
N LEU A 190 4.14 7.49 -10.16
CA LEU A 190 4.71 6.62 -9.12
C LEU A 190 5.19 5.32 -9.77
N THR A 191 6.48 5.04 -9.68
CA THR A 191 7.07 3.80 -10.19
C THR A 191 7.08 2.74 -9.10
N PHE A 192 6.37 1.63 -9.32
CA PHE A 192 6.24 0.55 -8.34
C PHE A 192 7.59 -0.01 -7.87
N PHE A 193 8.51 -0.28 -8.80
CA PHE A 193 9.82 -0.86 -8.45
C PHE A 193 10.69 0.06 -7.60
N GLY A 194 10.65 1.37 -7.85
CA GLY A 194 11.36 2.35 -7.03
C GLY A 194 10.89 2.33 -5.59
N GLY A 195 9.57 2.27 -5.39
CA GLY A 195 8.96 2.13 -4.08
C GLY A 195 9.37 0.84 -3.36
N LEU A 196 9.31 -0.29 -4.06
CA LEU A 196 9.68 -1.60 -3.51
C LEU A 196 11.15 -1.63 -3.08
N ILE A 197 12.06 -1.11 -3.90
CA ILE A 197 13.51 -1.10 -3.62
C ILE A 197 13.80 -0.27 -2.36
N LEU A 198 13.35 1.00 -2.31
CA LEU A 198 13.66 1.86 -1.17
C LEU A 198 12.97 1.39 0.12
N ALA A 199 11.73 0.93 0.05
CA ALA A 199 11.06 0.33 1.19
C ALA A 199 11.82 -0.89 1.73
N THR A 200 12.26 -1.79 0.85
CA THR A 200 13.02 -2.99 1.23
C THR A 200 14.35 -2.62 1.91
N ILE A 201 15.11 -1.67 1.33
CA ILE A 201 16.37 -1.19 1.92
C ILE A 201 16.13 -0.60 3.30
N ALA A 202 15.13 0.28 3.44
CA ALA A 202 14.80 0.93 4.71
C ALA A 202 14.37 -0.06 5.78
N ILE A 203 13.57 -1.06 5.41
CA ILE A 203 13.13 -2.11 6.34
C ILE A 203 14.31 -3.00 6.74
N ILE A 204 15.16 -3.45 5.82
CA ILE A 204 16.36 -4.25 6.15
C ILE A 204 17.28 -3.47 7.10
N TYR A 205 17.50 -2.17 6.83
CA TYR A 205 18.28 -1.31 7.71
C TYR A 205 17.66 -1.23 9.12
N TYR A 206 16.35 -1.02 9.19
CA TYR A 206 15.61 -0.97 10.46
C TYR A 206 15.70 -2.28 11.23
N LEU A 207 15.46 -3.42 10.58
CA LEU A 207 15.56 -4.76 11.19
C LEU A 207 16.94 -5.01 11.77
N LYS A 208 18.02 -4.67 11.03
CA LYS A 208 19.41 -4.81 11.52
C LYS A 208 19.67 -3.93 12.72
N LYS A 209 19.17 -2.67 12.71
CA LYS A 209 19.30 -1.75 13.84
C LYS A 209 18.62 -2.30 15.10
N GLU A 210 17.43 -2.87 14.94
CA GLU A 210 16.63 -3.44 16.03
C GLU A 210 17.01 -4.90 16.35
N LYS A 211 18.10 -5.42 15.75
CA LYS A 211 18.61 -6.79 15.95
C LYS A 211 17.58 -7.89 15.63
N ILE A 212 16.67 -7.64 14.71
CA ILE A 212 15.66 -8.58 14.25
C ILE A 212 16.25 -9.37 13.07
N SER A 213 16.14 -10.70 13.11
CA SER A 213 16.61 -11.57 12.04
C SER A 213 15.88 -11.32 10.74
N VAL A 214 16.62 -10.87 9.70
CA VAL A 214 16.05 -10.51 8.39
C VAL A 214 15.37 -11.70 7.72
N ILE A 215 15.96 -12.92 7.81
CA ILE A 215 15.40 -14.08 7.13
C ILE A 215 14.11 -14.59 7.79
N HIS A 216 14.06 -14.62 9.14
CA HIS A 216 12.85 -14.99 9.85
C HIS A 216 11.74 -13.96 9.65
N PHE A 217 12.12 -12.66 9.54
CA PHE A 217 11.20 -11.60 9.19
C PHE A 217 10.70 -11.73 7.75
N ALA A 218 11.57 -12.04 6.78
CA ALA A 218 11.18 -12.27 5.39
C ALA A 218 10.18 -13.43 5.27
N ASP A 219 10.35 -14.49 6.04
CA ASP A 219 9.37 -15.58 6.11
C ASP A 219 8.03 -15.16 6.74
N ALA A 220 8.04 -14.25 7.72
CA ALA A 220 6.80 -13.68 8.26
C ALA A 220 6.12 -12.74 7.26
N MET A 221 6.93 -12.01 6.47
CA MET A 221 6.43 -11.14 5.39
C MET A 221 5.86 -11.91 4.20
N ALA A 222 6.30 -13.13 3.94
CA ALA A 222 5.89 -13.90 2.76
C ALA A 222 4.35 -14.01 2.59
N PRO A 223 3.58 -14.54 3.56
CA PRO A 223 2.13 -14.53 3.46
C PRO A 223 1.54 -13.12 3.51
N THR A 224 2.15 -12.21 4.29
CA THR A 224 1.71 -10.82 4.39
C THR A 224 1.76 -10.10 3.05
N MET A 225 2.80 -10.30 2.25
CA MET A 225 2.94 -9.68 0.93
C MET A 225 1.88 -10.17 -0.06
N LEU A 226 1.54 -11.47 -0.06
CA LEU A 226 0.45 -12.00 -0.89
C LEU A 226 -0.89 -11.33 -0.53
N PHE A 227 -1.17 -11.21 0.78
CA PHE A 227 -2.37 -10.53 1.26
C PHE A 227 -2.37 -9.04 0.90
N ALA A 228 -1.24 -8.34 1.13
CA ALA A 228 -1.10 -6.92 0.86
C ALA A 228 -1.32 -6.59 -0.61
N TYR A 229 -0.75 -7.41 -1.51
CA TYR A 229 -0.93 -7.25 -2.94
C TYR A 229 -2.39 -7.44 -3.34
N ALA A 230 -3.03 -8.54 -2.91
CA ALA A 230 -4.45 -8.77 -3.19
C ALA A 230 -5.34 -7.63 -2.68
N ALA A 231 -5.14 -7.20 -1.43
CA ALA A 231 -5.92 -6.12 -0.82
C ALA A 231 -5.69 -4.76 -1.50
N GLY A 232 -4.46 -4.47 -1.91
CA GLY A 232 -4.13 -3.24 -2.66
C GLY A 232 -4.80 -3.19 -4.03
N ARG A 233 -4.84 -4.33 -4.74
CA ARG A 233 -5.49 -4.45 -6.06
C ARG A 233 -6.99 -4.22 -6.03
N ILE A 234 -7.64 -4.34 -4.87
CA ILE A 234 -9.06 -3.94 -4.71
C ILE A 234 -9.23 -2.46 -5.05
N GLY A 235 -8.27 -1.62 -4.65
CA GLY A 235 -8.27 -0.20 -5.00
C GLY A 235 -8.23 0.03 -6.50
N CYS A 236 -7.34 -0.66 -7.22
CA CYS A 236 -7.22 -0.61 -8.69
C CYS A 236 -8.54 -1.02 -9.37
N GLN A 237 -9.11 -2.15 -8.96
CA GLN A 237 -10.36 -2.65 -9.56
C GLN A 237 -11.54 -1.72 -9.29
N ILE A 238 -11.67 -1.18 -8.08
CA ILE A 238 -12.82 -0.34 -7.71
C ILE A 238 -12.75 1.04 -8.36
N SER A 239 -11.56 1.63 -8.44
CA SER A 239 -11.38 2.97 -9.01
C SER A 239 -11.30 2.99 -10.53
N GLY A 240 -10.86 1.89 -11.15
CA GLY A 240 -10.53 1.86 -12.58
C GLY A 240 -9.33 2.76 -12.88
N ASP A 241 -8.17 2.44 -12.29
CA ASP A 241 -6.96 3.27 -12.30
C ASP A 241 -6.05 3.09 -13.52
N GLY A 242 -6.49 2.34 -14.54
CA GLY A 242 -5.71 2.07 -15.75
C GLY A 242 -5.06 0.69 -15.78
N ASP A 243 -5.11 -0.06 -14.68
CA ASP A 243 -4.48 -1.39 -14.56
C ASP A 243 -5.33 -2.52 -15.17
N TRP A 244 -5.97 -2.27 -16.31
CA TRP A 244 -6.70 -3.28 -17.07
C TRP A 244 -5.84 -3.97 -18.12
N GLY A 245 -6.39 -5.04 -18.72
CA GLY A 245 -5.73 -5.85 -19.72
C GLY A 245 -6.00 -5.42 -21.16
N ILE A 246 -5.57 -6.26 -22.09
CA ILE A 246 -5.83 -6.09 -23.53
C ILE A 246 -7.32 -6.25 -23.83
N VAL A 247 -7.74 -5.79 -25.00
CA VAL A 247 -9.12 -5.94 -25.48
C VAL A 247 -9.55 -7.40 -25.46
N ASN A 248 -10.72 -7.67 -24.88
CA ASN A 248 -11.31 -8.99 -24.76
C ASN A 248 -12.67 -9.06 -25.48
N THR A 249 -12.66 -9.57 -26.68
CA THR A 249 -13.86 -9.87 -27.47
C THR A 249 -14.22 -11.35 -27.48
N ASN A 250 -13.50 -12.18 -26.71
CA ASN A 250 -13.74 -13.60 -26.64
C ASN A 250 -15.04 -13.91 -25.89
N PRO A 251 -15.80 -14.93 -26.32
CA PRO A 251 -17.00 -15.37 -25.60
C PRO A 251 -16.61 -15.84 -24.20
N LYS A 252 -17.53 -15.66 -23.25
CA LYS A 252 -17.34 -16.15 -21.87
C LYS A 252 -17.19 -17.68 -21.86
N PRO A 253 -16.19 -18.21 -21.13
CA PRO A 253 -15.97 -19.66 -21.06
C PRO A 253 -17.10 -20.38 -20.34
N PHE A 254 -17.82 -19.69 -19.42
CA PHE A 254 -18.94 -20.22 -18.66
C PHE A 254 -20.04 -19.17 -18.52
N GLY A 255 -21.30 -19.58 -18.70
CA GLY A 255 -22.45 -18.68 -18.65
C GLY A 255 -22.73 -18.03 -17.30
N TRP A 256 -22.23 -18.61 -16.20
CA TRP A 256 -22.38 -18.07 -14.85
C TRP A 256 -21.42 -16.90 -14.52
N ILE A 257 -20.37 -16.69 -15.35
CA ILE A 257 -19.45 -15.57 -15.13
C ILE A 257 -20.16 -14.27 -15.51
N PRO A 258 -20.24 -13.26 -14.62
CA PRO A 258 -20.82 -11.97 -14.96
C PRO A 258 -19.93 -11.24 -15.99
N ASP A 259 -20.53 -10.40 -16.84
CA ASP A 259 -19.81 -9.70 -17.91
C ASP A 259 -18.66 -8.86 -17.39
N TRP A 260 -18.88 -8.12 -16.28
CA TRP A 260 -17.85 -7.30 -15.67
C TRP A 260 -16.63 -8.09 -15.13
N ALA A 261 -16.75 -9.39 -14.93
CA ALA A 261 -15.65 -10.24 -14.50
C ALA A 261 -14.93 -10.94 -15.66
N TRP A 262 -15.41 -10.80 -16.91
CA TRP A 262 -14.78 -11.38 -18.09
C TRP A 262 -14.33 -10.34 -19.12
N ALA A 263 -15.18 -9.37 -19.44
CA ALA A 263 -14.94 -8.34 -20.44
C ALA A 263 -15.62 -7.04 -19.98
N TYR A 264 -14.85 -6.04 -19.57
CA TYR A 264 -15.36 -4.86 -18.89
C TYR A 264 -14.88 -3.57 -19.52
N GLN A 265 -15.76 -2.58 -19.63
CA GLN A 265 -15.44 -1.28 -20.24
C GLN A 265 -15.03 -0.19 -19.23
N TYR A 266 -14.99 -0.51 -17.96
CA TYR A 266 -14.59 0.41 -16.87
C TYR A 266 -15.29 1.78 -16.94
N PRO A 267 -16.64 1.84 -16.93
CA PRO A 267 -17.35 3.12 -16.95
C PRO A 267 -17.03 3.93 -15.69
N HIS A 268 -16.91 5.26 -15.83
CA HIS A 268 -16.56 6.17 -14.75
C HIS A 268 -15.19 5.90 -14.13
N ASN A 269 -14.21 5.47 -14.93
CA ASN A 269 -12.86 5.20 -14.44
C ASN A 269 -12.15 6.48 -13.95
N VAL A 270 -11.30 6.35 -12.92
CA VAL A 270 -10.65 7.49 -12.26
C VAL A 270 -9.64 8.22 -13.15
N VAL A 271 -9.07 7.51 -14.13
CA VAL A 271 -8.12 8.10 -15.10
C VAL A 271 -8.81 8.83 -16.26
N ASN A 272 -10.15 8.74 -16.31
CA ASN A 272 -10.99 9.38 -17.31
C ASN A 272 -10.60 9.01 -18.76
N GLU A 273 -10.18 7.77 -18.97
CA GLU A 273 -9.73 7.24 -20.26
C GLU A 273 -10.91 6.70 -21.07
N GLY A 274 -10.80 6.81 -22.40
CA GLY A 274 -11.73 6.24 -23.36
C GLY A 274 -12.68 7.27 -23.97
N VAL A 275 -13.95 6.85 -24.21
CA VAL A 275 -14.98 7.65 -24.86
C VAL A 275 -16.02 8.16 -23.86
N ALA A 276 -16.61 9.32 -24.13
CA ALA A 276 -17.62 9.91 -23.28
C ALA A 276 -18.88 9.03 -23.18
N ILE A 277 -19.38 8.86 -21.99
CA ILE A 277 -20.65 8.15 -21.72
C ILE A 277 -21.82 9.10 -22.04
N PRO A 278 -22.72 8.75 -22.97
CA PRO A 278 -23.83 9.60 -23.34
C PRO A 278 -24.71 10.01 -22.13
N GLY A 279 -24.99 11.30 -22.00
CA GLY A 279 -25.85 11.81 -20.91
C GLY A 279 -25.19 11.87 -19.54
N CYS A 280 -23.94 11.48 -19.38
CA CYS A 280 -23.21 11.63 -18.13
C CYS A 280 -22.83 13.09 -17.88
N VAL A 281 -23.00 13.54 -16.61
CA VAL A 281 -22.59 14.88 -16.15
C VAL A 281 -21.72 14.72 -14.92
N GLY A 282 -20.48 15.24 -14.97
CA GLY A 282 -19.53 15.16 -13.86
C GLY A 282 -18.10 15.01 -14.34
N ALA A 283 -17.17 14.79 -13.40
CA ALA A 283 -15.74 14.72 -13.68
C ALA A 283 -15.31 13.37 -14.31
N TYR A 284 -16.04 12.28 -14.04
CA TYR A 284 -15.67 10.91 -14.45
C TYR A 284 -16.74 10.34 -15.38
N CYS A 285 -16.76 10.83 -16.62
CA CYS A 285 -17.79 10.51 -17.61
C CYS A 285 -17.27 9.72 -18.81
N ASN A 286 -16.15 9.02 -18.66
CA ASN A 286 -15.58 8.21 -19.72
C ASN A 286 -15.64 6.70 -19.41
N GLN A 287 -15.63 5.91 -20.48
CA GLN A 287 -15.50 4.46 -20.45
C GLN A 287 -14.64 3.99 -21.61
N LEU A 288 -14.02 2.83 -21.49
CA LEU A 288 -13.24 2.24 -22.58
C LEU A 288 -14.13 1.96 -23.80
N PRO A 289 -13.65 2.21 -25.02
CA PRO A 289 -14.44 2.00 -26.24
C PRO A 289 -14.74 0.51 -26.50
N LEU A 290 -13.84 -0.38 -26.06
CA LEU A 290 -13.99 -1.82 -26.17
C LEU A 290 -13.79 -2.47 -24.80
N PRO A 291 -14.44 -3.61 -24.53
CA PRO A 291 -14.24 -4.33 -23.28
C PRO A 291 -12.84 -4.95 -23.22
N VAL A 292 -12.27 -4.96 -22.02
CA VAL A 292 -10.93 -5.46 -21.74
C VAL A 292 -10.95 -6.53 -20.65
N TYR A 293 -9.87 -7.31 -20.52
CA TYR A 293 -9.71 -8.21 -19.37
C TYR A 293 -9.60 -7.42 -18.07
N PRO A 294 -10.39 -7.70 -17.02
CA PRO A 294 -10.27 -7.08 -15.71
C PRO A 294 -9.10 -7.69 -14.92
N THR A 295 -7.87 -7.39 -15.34
CA THR A 295 -6.65 -7.99 -14.80
C THR A 295 -6.50 -7.78 -13.30
N ALA A 296 -6.84 -6.58 -12.79
CA ALA A 296 -6.80 -6.31 -11.34
C ALA A 296 -7.71 -7.27 -10.55
N LEU A 297 -8.90 -7.63 -11.07
CA LEU A 297 -9.78 -8.61 -10.44
C LEU A 297 -9.15 -10.00 -10.41
N TYR A 298 -8.49 -10.41 -11.49
CA TYR A 298 -7.85 -11.72 -11.56
C TYR A 298 -6.66 -11.79 -10.60
N GLU A 299 -5.87 -10.72 -10.50
CA GLU A 299 -4.78 -10.61 -9.52
C GLU A 299 -5.30 -10.71 -8.08
N ILE A 300 -6.43 -10.03 -7.75
CA ILE A 300 -7.07 -10.13 -6.43
C ILE A 300 -7.39 -11.60 -6.10
N ILE A 301 -8.08 -12.28 -7.00
CA ILE A 301 -8.53 -13.66 -6.78
C ILE A 301 -7.32 -14.60 -6.65
N MET A 302 -6.38 -14.53 -7.58
CA MET A 302 -5.19 -15.38 -7.56
C MET A 302 -4.37 -15.17 -6.28
N MET A 303 -4.11 -13.91 -5.91
CA MET A 303 -3.28 -13.61 -4.73
C MET A 303 -3.96 -14.00 -3.42
N PHE A 304 -5.28 -13.84 -3.28
CA PHE A 304 -5.98 -14.35 -2.11
C PHE A 304 -5.98 -15.88 -2.04
N ILE A 305 -6.08 -16.57 -3.17
CA ILE A 305 -5.95 -18.05 -3.21
C ILE A 305 -4.53 -18.45 -2.78
N LEU A 306 -3.49 -17.83 -3.34
CA LEU A 306 -2.09 -18.11 -2.98
C LEU A 306 -1.81 -17.78 -1.51
N PHE A 307 -2.37 -16.68 -1.00
CA PHE A 307 -2.33 -16.35 0.43
C PHE A 307 -2.97 -17.45 1.28
N ALA A 308 -4.19 -17.88 0.94
CA ALA A 308 -4.89 -18.92 1.69
C ALA A 308 -4.12 -20.25 1.68
N ILE A 309 -3.56 -20.64 0.54
CA ILE A 309 -2.69 -21.80 0.42
C ILE A 309 -1.49 -21.67 1.37
N MET A 310 -0.72 -20.57 1.26
CA MET A 310 0.46 -20.36 2.10
C MET A 310 0.08 -20.27 3.59
N TRP A 311 -1.00 -19.58 3.91
CA TRP A 311 -1.49 -19.43 5.28
C TRP A 311 -1.86 -20.77 5.91
N SER A 312 -2.37 -21.74 5.14
CA SER A 312 -2.75 -23.06 5.62
C SER A 312 -1.55 -23.92 6.05
N PHE A 313 -0.44 -23.87 5.31
CA PHE A 313 0.73 -24.70 5.59
C PHE A 313 1.88 -24.01 6.32
N ARG A 314 1.86 -22.66 6.47
CA ARG A 314 2.97 -21.89 7.07
C ARG A 314 3.43 -22.39 8.44
N LYS A 315 2.51 -22.96 9.24
CA LYS A 315 2.82 -23.50 10.57
C LYS A 315 3.65 -24.79 10.52
N LYS A 316 3.65 -25.51 9.41
CA LYS A 316 4.40 -26.74 9.20
C LYS A 316 5.83 -26.47 8.72
N VAL A 317 6.10 -25.26 8.26
CA VAL A 317 7.40 -24.85 7.75
C VAL A 317 8.19 -24.20 8.88
N THR A 318 9.23 -24.89 9.32
CA THR A 318 10.10 -24.43 10.43
C THR A 318 11.46 -23.92 9.94
N GLN A 319 11.85 -24.27 8.72
CA GLN A 319 13.16 -23.92 8.20
C GLN A 319 13.15 -22.49 7.62
N PRO A 320 14.11 -21.62 8.07
CA PRO A 320 14.21 -20.25 7.59
C PRO A 320 14.45 -20.16 6.08
N GLY A 321 13.76 -19.23 5.41
CA GLY A 321 13.88 -18.95 3.98
C GLY A 321 12.95 -19.77 3.08
N ILE A 322 12.29 -20.82 3.59
CA ILE A 322 11.38 -21.63 2.78
C ILE A 322 10.11 -20.85 2.41
N LEU A 323 9.46 -20.16 3.36
CA LEU A 323 8.26 -19.39 3.07
C LEU A 323 8.57 -18.21 2.12
N THR A 324 9.73 -17.60 2.29
CA THR A 324 10.23 -16.57 1.35
C THR A 324 10.42 -17.14 -0.06
N GLY A 325 11.04 -18.32 -0.17
CA GLY A 325 11.22 -19.02 -1.45
C GLY A 325 9.90 -19.33 -2.14
N VAL A 326 8.92 -19.86 -1.40
CA VAL A 326 7.57 -20.15 -1.93
C VAL A 326 6.86 -18.85 -2.35
N TYR A 327 6.98 -17.76 -1.57
CA TYR A 327 6.44 -16.46 -1.95
C TYR A 327 7.00 -15.97 -3.28
N LEU A 328 8.31 -16.04 -3.48
CA LEU A 328 8.95 -15.60 -4.73
C LEU A 328 8.46 -16.41 -5.94
N ILE A 329 8.28 -17.73 -5.77
CA ILE A 329 7.72 -18.59 -6.82
C ILE A 329 6.26 -18.19 -7.10
N PHE A 330 5.44 -18.02 -6.07
CA PHE A 330 4.04 -17.65 -6.23
C PHE A 330 3.87 -16.30 -6.92
N ALA A 331 4.57 -15.27 -6.42
CA ALA A 331 4.50 -13.92 -6.97
C ALA A 331 5.07 -13.86 -8.41
N GLY A 332 6.18 -14.55 -8.67
CA GLY A 332 6.75 -14.63 -10.02
C GLY A 332 5.84 -15.38 -10.99
N SER A 333 5.23 -16.49 -10.57
CA SER A 333 4.32 -17.26 -11.43
C SER A 333 3.04 -16.49 -11.74
N GLU A 334 2.43 -15.87 -10.75
CA GLU A 334 1.24 -15.04 -10.92
C GLU A 334 1.52 -13.89 -11.89
N ARG A 335 2.60 -13.13 -11.63
CA ARG A 335 2.99 -12.01 -12.47
C ARG A 335 3.29 -12.43 -13.91
N PHE A 336 3.94 -13.56 -14.12
CA PHE A 336 4.22 -14.09 -15.45
C PHE A 336 2.93 -14.47 -16.21
N LEU A 337 1.94 -15.05 -15.52
CA LEU A 337 0.68 -15.45 -16.13
C LEU A 337 -0.18 -14.23 -16.49
N ILE A 338 -0.34 -13.28 -15.57
CA ILE A 338 -1.19 -12.10 -15.79
C ILE A 338 -0.61 -11.20 -16.90
N GLU A 339 0.71 -11.16 -17.02
CA GLU A 339 1.40 -10.37 -18.03
C GLU A 339 0.99 -10.72 -19.46
N LYS A 340 0.55 -11.94 -19.73
CA LYS A 340 0.08 -12.38 -21.04
C LYS A 340 -1.18 -11.66 -21.53
N ILE A 341 -1.95 -11.10 -20.60
CA ILE A 341 -3.19 -10.37 -20.90
C ILE A 341 -3.12 -8.89 -20.49
N ARG A 342 -1.95 -8.39 -20.08
CA ARG A 342 -1.72 -6.97 -19.79
C ARG A 342 -1.23 -6.19 -21.01
N VAL A 343 -1.46 -4.89 -20.99
CA VAL A 343 -0.95 -3.95 -21.99
C VAL A 343 0.41 -3.46 -21.52
N ASN A 344 1.49 -4.07 -22.02
CA ASN A 344 2.86 -3.68 -21.68
C ASN A 344 3.77 -3.68 -22.91
N ASN A 345 4.82 -2.84 -22.86
CA ASN A 345 5.83 -2.76 -23.90
C ASN A 345 6.68 -4.03 -23.91
N LYS A 346 6.89 -4.57 -25.11
CA LYS A 346 7.75 -5.74 -25.33
C LYS A 346 9.13 -5.28 -25.78
N TYR A 347 10.16 -6.00 -25.35
CA TYR A 347 11.52 -5.76 -25.82
C TYR A 347 11.84 -6.55 -27.07
N ASP A 348 12.43 -5.89 -28.07
CA ASP A 348 12.79 -6.48 -29.35
C ASP A 348 14.19 -7.12 -29.37
N PHE A 349 14.96 -7.02 -28.29
CA PHE A 349 16.33 -7.52 -28.22
C PHE A 349 16.42 -9.05 -28.05
N LEU A 350 15.32 -9.73 -27.75
CA LEU A 350 15.25 -11.19 -27.66
C LEU A 350 14.19 -11.76 -28.63
N PRO A 351 14.42 -12.95 -29.20
CA PRO A 351 13.54 -13.55 -30.22
C PRO A 351 12.09 -13.79 -29.76
N PHE A 352 11.85 -13.88 -28.45
CA PHE A 352 10.53 -14.10 -27.83
C PHE A 352 9.85 -12.82 -27.33
N HIS A 353 10.43 -11.64 -27.63
CA HIS A 353 9.88 -10.31 -27.31
C HIS A 353 9.29 -10.22 -25.89
N PRO A 354 10.09 -10.47 -24.83
CA PRO A 354 9.58 -10.47 -23.46
C PRO A 354 9.27 -9.06 -22.97
N THR A 355 8.35 -8.95 -22.01
CA THR A 355 8.19 -7.72 -21.24
C THR A 355 9.18 -7.66 -20.08
N GLN A 356 9.38 -6.46 -19.50
CA GLN A 356 10.18 -6.30 -18.29
C GLN A 356 9.65 -7.18 -17.14
N ALA A 357 8.33 -7.23 -16.99
CA ALA A 357 7.70 -7.99 -15.92
C ALA A 357 7.89 -9.51 -16.09
N GLU A 358 7.89 -10.02 -17.31
CA GLU A 358 8.21 -11.44 -17.59
C GLU A 358 9.64 -11.80 -17.19
N LEU A 359 10.61 -10.94 -17.50
CA LEU A 359 12.01 -11.17 -17.11
C LEU A 359 12.18 -11.16 -15.59
N ILE A 360 11.59 -10.17 -14.91
CA ILE A 360 11.61 -10.09 -13.44
C ILE A 360 10.94 -11.32 -12.83
N SER A 361 9.81 -11.78 -13.37
CA SER A 361 9.09 -12.96 -12.90
C SER A 361 9.93 -14.22 -12.96
N VAL A 362 10.66 -14.45 -14.05
CA VAL A 362 11.57 -15.58 -14.19
C VAL A 362 12.70 -15.50 -13.16
N ILE A 363 13.27 -14.31 -12.93
CA ILE A 363 14.30 -14.09 -11.92
C ILE A 363 13.76 -14.42 -10.52
N LEU A 364 12.55 -13.95 -10.17
CA LEU A 364 11.92 -14.25 -8.89
C LEU A 364 11.71 -15.76 -8.69
N ILE A 365 11.24 -16.47 -9.72
CA ILE A 365 11.07 -17.93 -9.65
C ILE A 365 12.40 -18.62 -9.43
N ILE A 366 13.47 -18.24 -10.15
CA ILE A 366 14.81 -18.80 -9.99
C ILE A 366 15.33 -18.57 -8.57
N PHE A 367 15.22 -17.34 -8.04
CA PHE A 367 15.61 -17.05 -6.65
C PHE A 367 14.76 -17.84 -5.65
N GLY A 368 13.47 -17.97 -5.88
CA GLY A 368 12.58 -18.78 -5.06
C GLY A 368 13.03 -20.25 -4.99
N LEU A 369 13.36 -20.85 -6.14
CA LEU A 369 13.90 -22.22 -6.20
C LEU A 369 15.26 -22.33 -5.50
N LEU A 370 16.14 -21.35 -5.66
CA LEU A 370 17.43 -21.31 -4.94
C LEU A 370 17.22 -21.26 -3.43
N PHE A 371 16.26 -20.47 -2.93
CA PHE A 371 15.89 -20.45 -1.51
C PHE A 371 15.44 -21.83 -1.03
N LEU A 372 14.57 -22.53 -1.77
CA LEU A 372 14.10 -23.86 -1.41
C LEU A 372 15.25 -24.88 -1.34
N ILE A 373 16.18 -24.85 -2.30
CA ILE A 373 17.28 -25.81 -2.39
C ILE A 373 18.37 -25.50 -1.35
N LYS A 374 18.71 -24.23 -1.18
CA LYS A 374 19.88 -23.78 -0.39
C LYS A 374 19.55 -23.32 1.02
N SER A 375 18.29 -23.26 1.44
CA SER A 375 17.90 -22.71 2.74
C SER A 375 18.62 -23.40 3.90
N LYS A 376 18.78 -24.73 3.86
CA LYS A 376 19.54 -25.50 4.87
C LYS A 376 20.99 -25.06 4.98
N THR A 377 21.65 -24.77 3.87
CA THR A 377 23.06 -24.42 3.87
C THR A 377 23.31 -22.95 4.16
N TRP A 378 22.39 -22.06 3.78
CA TRP A 378 22.54 -20.62 3.93
C TRP A 378 22.17 -20.10 5.32
N PHE A 379 21.15 -20.70 5.96
CA PHE A 379 20.54 -20.12 7.15
C PHE A 379 20.71 -20.95 8.44
N THR A 380 21.23 -22.20 8.39
CA THR A 380 21.53 -22.98 9.59
C THR A 380 22.81 -22.54 10.31
N LYS A 381 23.70 -21.78 9.66
CA LYS A 381 24.96 -21.28 10.26
C LYS A 381 24.82 -19.99 11.08
N THR A 382 23.66 -19.37 11.13
CA THR A 382 23.43 -18.07 11.81
C THR A 382 22.87 -18.20 13.22
N SER A 383 22.79 -19.40 13.79
CA SER A 383 22.30 -19.66 15.14
C SER A 383 23.40 -20.03 16.16
N SER A 384 24.65 -19.62 15.90
CA SER A 384 25.75 -19.73 16.88
C SER A 384 26.23 -18.36 17.33
#